data_f1dd711bcc4bbdc58e3ecf5dde18dde2
#
_entry.id   f1dd711bcc4bbdc58e3ecf5dde18dde2
#
_cell.length_a   1.000
_cell.length_b   1.000
_cell.length_c   1.000
_cell.angle_alpha   90.00
_cell.angle_beta   90.00
_cell.angle_gamma   90.00
#
_symmetry.space_group_name_H-M   'P 1'
#
loop_
_entity.id
_entity.type
_entity.pdbx_description
1 polymer ?
#
loop_
_entity_poly.entity_id
_entity_poly.type
_entity_poly.pdbx_seq_one_letter_code
_entity_poly.pdbx_strand_id
1 'polypeptide(L)'
;MTYKNYLALVNECKNHDSAEAILAEYGYPADCEWTAVGLVKAFDIIFAVSRLDIAKLIEIDSGNLSAFGRTYNIPLRSLQNWVAGGRKAPEYVIQMIGFAVISECEKE
;
A
#
# COMPACT_ATOMS: atom_id res chain seq x y z
N MET A 1 0.06 -0.07 -13.52
CA MET A 1 1.43 -0.21 -12.94
C MET A 1 1.80 -1.67 -12.83
N THR A 2 3.01 -2.03 -13.27
CA THR A 2 3.50 -3.40 -13.08
C THR A 2 4.00 -3.60 -11.66
N TYR A 3 4.03 -4.85 -11.22
CA TYR A 3 4.56 -5.17 -9.89
C TYR A 3 6.04 -4.74 -9.76
N LYS A 4 6.81 -4.91 -10.82
CA LYS A 4 8.21 -4.50 -10.85
C LYS A 4 8.38 -3.00 -10.62
N ASN A 5 7.58 -2.18 -11.32
CA ASN A 5 7.63 -0.72 -11.17
C ASN A 5 7.15 -0.29 -9.79
N TYR A 6 6.12 -0.95 -9.28
CA TYR A 6 5.63 -0.72 -7.93
C TYR A 6 6.72 -0.98 -6.89
N LEU A 7 7.43 -2.11 -6.98
CA LEU A 7 8.51 -2.43 -6.03
C LEU A 7 9.65 -1.43 -6.12
N ALA A 8 9.95 -0.94 -7.31
CA ALA A 8 10.97 0.10 -7.47
C ALA A 8 10.59 1.37 -6.69
N LEU A 9 9.32 1.78 -6.77
CA LEU A 9 8.83 2.93 -6.03
C LEU A 9 8.83 2.68 -4.52
N VAL A 10 8.46 1.49 -4.09
CA VAL A 10 8.53 1.12 -2.66
C VAL A 10 9.95 1.26 -2.14
N ASN A 11 10.93 0.78 -2.89
CA ASN A 11 12.34 0.88 -2.50
C ASN A 11 12.82 2.32 -2.44
N GLU A 12 12.39 3.16 -3.40
CA GLU A 12 12.72 4.59 -3.37
C GLU A 12 12.12 5.29 -2.16
N CYS A 13 10.89 4.92 -1.77
CA CYS A 13 10.23 5.48 -0.60
C CYS A 13 11.00 5.27 0.69
N LYS A 14 11.84 4.23 0.76
CA LYS A 14 12.65 3.96 1.95
C LYS A 14 13.62 5.09 2.25
N ASN A 15 13.96 5.90 1.26
CA ASN A 15 14.90 7.02 1.37
C ASN A 15 14.21 8.39 1.50
N HIS A 16 12.88 8.41 1.60
CA HIS A 16 12.10 9.64 1.69
C HIS A 16 11.28 9.68 2.97
N ASP A 17 10.96 10.89 3.44
CA ASP A 17 10.30 11.08 4.72
C ASP A 17 8.78 11.08 4.63
N SER A 18 8.21 11.25 3.43
CA SER A 18 6.76 11.33 3.27
C SER A 18 6.32 10.91 1.86
N ALA A 19 5.04 10.57 1.73
CA ALA A 19 4.43 10.27 0.44
C ALA A 19 4.46 11.49 -0.48
N GLU A 20 4.27 12.69 0.08
CA GLU A 20 4.30 13.94 -0.67
C GLU A 20 5.67 14.19 -1.29
N ALA A 21 6.74 13.86 -0.58
CA ALA A 21 8.11 14.03 -1.08
C ALA A 21 8.37 13.15 -2.30
N ILE A 22 7.90 11.90 -2.25
CA ILE A 22 8.01 10.97 -3.39
C ILE A 22 7.20 11.48 -4.58
N LEU A 23 5.96 11.87 -4.34
CA LEU A 23 5.09 12.36 -5.41
C LEU A 23 5.66 13.61 -6.08
N ALA A 24 6.24 14.52 -5.29
CA ALA A 24 6.86 15.73 -5.81
C ALA A 24 8.07 15.42 -6.70
N GLU A 25 8.83 14.37 -6.37
CA GLU A 25 10.02 13.98 -7.12
C GLU A 25 9.70 13.21 -8.39
N TYR A 26 8.78 12.23 -8.31
CA TYR A 26 8.51 11.32 -9.43
C TYR A 26 7.30 11.73 -10.27
N GLY A 27 6.35 12.43 -9.69
CA GLY A 27 5.15 12.85 -10.39
C GLY A 27 4.27 11.67 -10.80
N TYR A 28 3.57 11.84 -11.91
CA TYR A 28 2.63 10.84 -12.39
C TYR A 28 3.36 9.71 -13.11
N PRO A 29 3.24 8.45 -12.64
CA PRO A 29 3.89 7.33 -13.31
C PRO A 29 3.38 7.12 -14.74
N ALA A 30 4.29 6.81 -15.66
CA ALA A 30 3.96 6.68 -17.07
C ALA A 30 3.07 5.47 -17.40
N ASP A 31 3.11 4.43 -16.57
CA ASP A 31 2.37 3.19 -16.79
C ASP A 31 1.05 3.11 -16.02
N CYS A 32 0.52 4.26 -15.57
CA CYS A 32 -0.70 4.34 -14.79
C CYS A 32 -1.67 5.36 -15.35
N GLU A 33 -2.97 5.12 -15.12
CA GLU A 33 -4.04 6.03 -15.51
C GLU A 33 -4.90 6.40 -14.29
N TRP A 34 -4.25 6.87 -13.23
CA TRP A 34 -4.96 7.28 -12.03
C TRP A 34 -5.54 8.69 -12.18
N THR A 35 -6.69 8.91 -11.54
CA THR A 35 -7.16 10.27 -11.28
C THR A 35 -6.21 10.96 -10.30
N ALA A 36 -6.34 12.28 -10.13
CA ALA A 36 -5.52 13.00 -9.15
C ALA A 36 -5.71 12.45 -7.73
N VAL A 37 -6.95 12.11 -7.36
CA VAL A 37 -7.25 11.51 -6.05
C VAL A 37 -6.63 10.13 -5.93
N GLY A 38 -6.77 9.31 -6.97
CA GLY A 38 -6.19 7.97 -7.01
C GLY A 38 -4.67 7.99 -6.92
N LEU A 39 -4.03 8.98 -7.56
CA LEU A 39 -2.58 9.15 -7.52
C LEU A 39 -2.09 9.40 -6.09
N VAL A 40 -2.70 10.33 -5.38
CA VAL A 40 -2.34 10.64 -3.99
C VAL A 40 -2.53 9.41 -3.10
N LYS A 41 -3.66 8.74 -3.23
CA LYS A 41 -3.97 7.53 -2.48
C LYS A 41 -2.95 6.43 -2.75
N ALA A 42 -2.57 6.23 -4.03
CA ALA A 42 -1.60 5.21 -4.41
C ALA A 42 -0.22 5.48 -3.78
N PHE A 43 0.23 6.74 -3.78
CA PHE A 43 1.51 7.08 -3.17
C PHE A 43 1.48 6.93 -1.65
N ASP A 44 0.34 7.21 -1.00
CA ASP A 44 0.18 6.93 0.43
C ASP A 44 0.31 5.43 0.72
N ILE A 45 -0.26 4.59 -0.15
CA ILE A 45 -0.14 3.14 -0.03
C ILE A 45 1.32 2.70 -0.20
N ILE A 46 2.00 3.19 -1.24
CA ILE A 46 3.40 2.85 -1.51
C ILE A 46 4.28 3.24 -0.32
N PHE A 47 4.05 4.41 0.25
CA PHE A 47 4.80 4.87 1.42
C PHE A 47 4.54 3.96 2.63
N ALA A 48 3.27 3.61 2.89
CA ALA A 48 2.92 2.71 4.00
C ALA A 48 3.60 1.34 3.84
N VAL A 49 3.63 0.80 2.61
CA VAL A 49 4.32 -0.46 2.32
C VAL A 49 5.81 -0.34 2.62
N SER A 50 6.44 0.77 2.24
CA SER A 50 7.87 0.98 2.49
C SER A 50 8.21 0.97 3.98
N ARG A 51 7.24 1.32 4.83
CA ARG A 51 7.38 1.33 6.29
C ARG A 51 6.83 0.05 6.94
N LEU A 52 6.37 -0.91 6.14
CA LEU A 52 5.75 -2.15 6.61
C LEU A 52 4.56 -1.88 7.55
N ASP A 53 3.80 -0.84 7.24
CA ASP A 53 2.70 -0.36 8.09
C ASP A 53 1.37 -0.91 7.61
N ILE A 54 1.06 -2.13 8.02
CA ILE A 54 -0.19 -2.81 7.63
C ILE A 54 -1.42 -2.08 8.18
N ALA A 55 -1.33 -1.48 9.36
CA ALA A 55 -2.44 -0.74 9.93
C ALA A 55 -2.81 0.45 9.05
N LYS A 56 -1.82 1.14 8.49
CA LYS A 56 -2.05 2.26 7.57
C LYS A 56 -2.68 1.79 6.26
N LEU A 57 -2.26 0.65 5.73
CA LEU A 57 -2.88 0.08 4.52
C LEU A 57 -4.36 -0.19 4.73
N ILE A 58 -4.71 -0.77 5.87
CA ILE A 58 -6.11 -1.07 6.22
C ILE A 58 -6.90 0.23 6.33
N GLU A 59 -6.34 1.24 7.00
CA GLU A 59 -6.98 2.55 7.14
C GLU A 59 -7.26 3.19 5.78
N ILE A 60 -6.28 3.18 4.88
CA ILE A 60 -6.42 3.79 3.55
C ILE A 60 -7.50 3.07 2.73
N ASP A 61 -7.52 1.73 2.79
CA ASP A 61 -8.46 0.94 1.99
C ASP A 61 -9.89 1.03 2.51
N SER A 62 -10.14 0.61 3.74
CA SER A 62 -11.50 0.47 4.27
C SER A 62 -11.66 0.97 5.70
N GLY A 63 -10.58 1.04 6.46
CA GLY A 63 -10.63 1.36 7.88
C GLY A 63 -11.21 0.25 8.76
N ASN A 64 -11.42 -0.94 8.22
CA ASN A 64 -12.09 -2.05 8.91
C ASN A 64 -11.35 -3.36 8.66
N LEU A 65 -10.84 -4.00 9.73
CA LEU A 65 -10.08 -5.24 9.62
C LEU A 65 -10.88 -6.37 8.97
N SER A 66 -12.14 -6.54 9.39
CA SER A 66 -12.98 -7.62 8.88
C SER A 66 -13.26 -7.45 7.39
N ALA A 67 -13.59 -6.23 6.96
CA ALA A 67 -13.84 -5.93 5.56
C ALA A 67 -12.57 -6.14 4.72
N PHE A 68 -11.43 -5.67 5.22
CA PHE A 68 -10.15 -5.82 4.55
C PHE A 68 -9.79 -7.30 4.38
N GLY A 69 -9.96 -8.09 5.44
CA GLY A 69 -9.69 -9.53 5.40
C GLY A 69 -10.57 -10.25 4.39
N ARG A 70 -11.85 -9.91 4.32
CA ARG A 70 -12.76 -10.50 3.33
C ARG A 70 -12.38 -10.12 1.91
N THR A 71 -12.04 -8.86 1.67
CA THR A 71 -11.69 -8.37 0.33
C THR A 71 -10.45 -9.05 -0.22
N TYR A 72 -9.43 -9.24 0.60
CA TYR A 72 -8.14 -9.78 0.15
C TYR A 72 -7.90 -11.21 0.59
N ASN A 73 -8.95 -11.86 1.14
CA ASN A 73 -8.90 -13.25 1.57
C ASN A 73 -7.78 -13.53 2.57
N ILE A 74 -7.68 -12.65 3.57
CA ILE A 74 -6.69 -12.77 4.65
C ILE A 74 -7.43 -13.13 5.93
N PRO A 75 -7.00 -14.16 6.68
CA PRO A 75 -7.62 -14.51 7.95
C PRO A 75 -7.61 -13.32 8.92
N LEU A 76 -8.75 -13.04 9.52
CA LEU A 76 -8.89 -11.93 10.46
C LEU A 76 -7.88 -12.03 11.61
N ARG A 77 -7.64 -13.24 12.09
CA ARG A 77 -6.69 -13.48 13.17
C ARG A 77 -5.28 -13.04 12.80
N SER A 78 -4.85 -13.30 11.55
CA SER A 78 -3.55 -12.86 11.07
C SER A 78 -3.46 -11.33 11.07
N LEU A 79 -4.50 -10.66 10.56
CA LEU A 79 -4.53 -9.19 10.54
C LEU A 79 -4.49 -8.62 11.96
N GLN A 80 -5.25 -9.21 12.89
CA GLN A 80 -5.26 -8.78 14.29
C GLN A 80 -3.87 -8.90 14.91
N ASN A 81 -3.18 -10.02 14.67
CA ASN A 81 -1.83 -10.24 15.18
C ASN A 81 -0.83 -9.24 14.60
N TRP A 82 -0.93 -8.95 13.31
CA TRP A 82 -0.01 -8.01 12.65
C TRP A 82 -0.23 -6.57 13.13
N VAL A 83 -1.48 -6.15 13.25
CA VAL A 83 -1.81 -4.79 13.71
C VAL A 83 -1.45 -4.60 15.18
N ALA A 84 -1.69 -5.62 16.00
CA ALA A 84 -1.36 -5.56 17.44
C ALA A 84 0.14 -5.69 17.73
N GLY A 85 0.94 -6.09 16.72
CA GLY A 85 2.37 -6.26 16.90
C GLY A 85 2.80 -7.58 17.52
N GLY A 86 1.86 -8.53 17.71
CA GLY A 86 2.14 -9.85 18.26
C GLY A 86 2.98 -10.71 17.31
N ARG A 87 2.80 -10.51 16.01
CA ARG A 87 3.59 -11.11 14.95
C ARG A 87 3.78 -10.10 13.84
N LYS A 88 4.92 -10.15 13.18
CA LYS A 88 5.17 -9.30 12.01
C LYS A 88 4.80 -10.07 10.75
N ALA A 89 4.04 -9.43 9.85
CA ALA A 89 3.84 -9.99 8.53
C ALA A 89 5.18 -9.99 7.78
N PRO A 90 5.47 -11.02 6.98
CA PRO A 90 6.66 -10.99 6.12
C PRO A 90 6.62 -9.79 5.19
N GLU A 91 7.77 -9.21 4.90
CA GLU A 91 7.85 -8.02 4.03
C GLU A 91 7.19 -8.27 2.68
N TYR A 92 7.46 -9.42 2.04
CA TYR A 92 6.89 -9.71 0.73
C TYR A 92 5.37 -9.81 0.77
N VAL A 93 4.79 -10.24 1.89
CA VAL A 93 3.32 -10.31 2.06
C VAL A 93 2.73 -8.90 2.05
N ILE A 94 3.33 -7.98 2.80
CA ILE A 94 2.87 -6.59 2.85
C ILE A 94 3.02 -5.95 1.47
N GLN A 95 4.10 -6.23 0.75
CA GLN A 95 4.31 -5.74 -0.61
C GLN A 95 3.21 -6.24 -1.55
N MET A 96 2.87 -7.52 -1.51
CA MET A 96 1.83 -8.09 -2.35
C MET A 96 0.45 -7.54 -2.01
N ILE A 97 0.14 -7.40 -0.73
CA ILE A 97 -1.13 -6.81 -0.28
C ILE A 97 -1.23 -5.35 -0.77
N GLY A 98 -0.18 -4.58 -0.60
CA GLY A 98 -0.14 -3.19 -1.07
C GLY A 98 -0.40 -3.07 -2.56
N PHE A 99 0.17 -3.97 -3.35
CA PHE A 99 -0.07 -3.99 -4.79
C PHE A 99 -1.54 -4.30 -5.13
N ALA A 100 -2.15 -5.22 -4.41
CA ALA A 100 -3.58 -5.52 -4.58
C ALA A 100 -4.46 -4.30 -4.27
N VAL A 101 -4.13 -3.58 -3.19
CA VAL A 101 -4.85 -2.35 -2.82
C VAL A 101 -4.69 -1.27 -3.90
N ILE A 102 -3.48 -1.10 -4.43
CA ILE A 102 -3.21 -0.13 -5.51
C ILE A 102 -4.01 -0.49 -6.76
N SER A 103 -4.11 -1.76 -7.09
CA SER A 103 -4.87 -2.22 -8.27
C SER A 103 -6.34 -1.80 -8.17
N GLU A 104 -6.90 -1.76 -6.97
CA GLU A 104 -8.26 -1.25 -6.77
C GLU A 104 -8.33 0.27 -7.00
N CYS A 105 -7.27 1.01 -6.72
CA CYS A 105 -7.22 2.45 -7.00
C CYS A 105 -7.28 2.78 -8.49
N GLU A 106 -6.75 1.90 -9.33
CA GLU A 106 -6.76 2.10 -10.78
C GLU A 106 -8.17 2.00 -11.38
N LYS A 107 -9.11 1.43 -10.63
CA LYS A 107 -10.51 1.30 -11.06
C LYS A 107 -11.37 2.51 -10.69
N GLU A 108 -10.83 3.38 -9.87
CA GLU A 108 -11.51 4.61 -9.44
C GLU A 108 -11.20 5.75 -10.42
#